data_f3916b08f6a336b656d3b29e4bd056f9
#
_entry.id   f3916b08f6a336b656d3b29e4bd056f9
#
_cell.length_a   1.000
_cell.length_b   1.000
_cell.length_c   1.000
_cell.angle_alpha   90.00
_cell.angle_beta   90.00
_cell.angle_gamma   90.00
#
_symmetry.space_group_name_H-M   'P 1'
#
loop_
_entity.id
_entity.type
_entity.pdbx_description
1 polymer ?
#
loop_
_entity_poly.entity_id
_entity_poly.type
_entity_poly.pdbx_seq_one_letter_code
_entity_poly.pdbx_strand_id
1 'polypeptide(L)'
;MLGYFLMPHPPIIVHEVGKGKEVEVNNTVKACDEAARRIASLKPDTLILITPHGAMFRDAMAMVTERSISGNLAQFNAANVKFNYHINLDLTRKIIKYADEENLNVAALNKENAYVYGVDLELDHGAMVPLYFIEKYV
;
A
#
# COMPACT_ATOMS: atom_id res chain seq x y z
N MET A 1 -4.03 -6.74 -16.71
CA MET A 1 -4.04 -5.48 -15.93
C MET A 1 -5.34 -4.74 -16.22
N LEU A 2 -6.12 -4.41 -15.18
CA LEU A 2 -7.45 -3.78 -15.33
C LEU A 2 -7.35 -2.25 -15.35
N GLY A 3 -6.37 -1.67 -14.68
CA GLY A 3 -6.16 -0.23 -14.63
C GLY A 3 -4.93 0.17 -13.85
N TYR A 4 -4.55 1.45 -13.97
CA TYR A 4 -3.47 2.10 -13.24
C TYR A 4 -4.04 3.35 -12.58
N PHE A 5 -3.72 3.55 -11.31
CA PHE A 5 -4.19 4.68 -10.53
C PHE A 5 -3.03 5.30 -9.77
N LEU A 6 -2.90 6.61 -9.86
CA LEU A 6 -2.00 7.38 -9.01
C LEU A 6 -2.85 8.08 -7.95
N MET A 7 -2.61 7.75 -6.68
CA MET A 7 -3.39 8.31 -5.58
C MET A 7 -2.47 9.08 -4.63
N PRO A 8 -2.84 10.29 -4.20
CA PRO A 8 -2.14 10.98 -3.13
C PRO A 8 -2.37 10.27 -1.79
N HIS A 9 -1.40 10.39 -0.87
CA HIS A 9 -1.44 9.69 0.41
C HIS A 9 -1.14 10.55 1.65
N PRO A 10 -1.46 11.86 1.68
CA PRO A 10 -1.26 12.63 2.90
C PRO A 10 -2.22 12.12 4.00
N PRO A 11 -1.73 11.76 5.19
CA PRO A 11 -2.58 11.15 6.23
C PRO A 11 -3.78 12.01 6.66
N ILE A 12 -3.67 13.33 6.53
CA ILE A 12 -4.74 14.27 6.90
C ILE A 12 -6.06 14.05 6.14
N ILE A 13 -6.03 13.40 4.96
CA ILE A 13 -7.26 13.11 4.19
C ILE A 13 -8.07 11.95 4.78
N VAL A 14 -7.51 11.19 5.71
CA VAL A 14 -8.21 10.17 6.50
C VAL A 14 -8.93 10.87 7.64
N HIS A 15 -10.25 10.67 7.78
CA HIS A 15 -11.07 11.39 8.75
C HIS A 15 -10.56 11.26 10.18
N GLU A 16 -10.18 10.06 10.60
CA GLU A 16 -9.67 9.76 11.95
C GLU A 16 -8.34 10.46 12.26
N VAL A 17 -7.57 10.81 11.22
CA VAL A 17 -6.33 11.59 11.32
C VAL A 17 -6.63 13.09 11.24
N GLY A 18 -7.41 13.51 10.25
CA GLY A 18 -7.74 14.91 9.97
C GLY A 18 -8.63 15.54 11.05
N LYS A 19 -9.55 14.77 11.63
CA LYS A 19 -10.47 15.20 12.72
C LYS A 19 -11.20 16.50 12.37
N GLY A 20 -11.65 16.61 11.14
CA GLY A 20 -12.31 17.79 10.57
C GLY A 20 -11.41 18.70 9.72
N LYS A 21 -10.08 18.61 9.84
CA LYS A 21 -9.14 19.41 9.02
C LYS A 21 -9.04 18.92 7.58
N GLU A 22 -9.46 17.68 7.29
CA GLU A 22 -9.54 17.14 5.92
C GLU A 22 -10.44 18.00 5.00
N VAL A 23 -11.32 18.83 5.58
CA VAL A 23 -12.15 19.79 4.84
C VAL A 23 -11.30 20.81 4.08
N GLU A 24 -10.13 21.19 4.59
CA GLU A 24 -9.21 22.12 3.95
C GLU A 24 -8.63 21.55 2.65
N VAL A 25 -8.60 20.23 2.52
CA VAL A 25 -8.10 19.47 1.36
C VAL A 25 -9.19 18.63 0.68
N ASN A 26 -10.43 19.09 0.78
CA ASN A 26 -11.63 18.35 0.34
C ASN A 26 -11.57 17.92 -1.15
N ASN A 27 -10.93 18.69 -2.02
CA ASN A 27 -10.76 18.29 -3.42
C ASN A 27 -9.91 17.00 -3.54
N THR A 28 -8.87 16.86 -2.72
CA THR A 28 -8.05 15.65 -2.66
C THR A 28 -8.85 14.48 -2.10
N VAL A 29 -9.63 14.69 -1.03
CA VAL A 29 -10.52 13.68 -0.47
C VAL A 29 -11.49 13.15 -1.53
N LYS A 30 -12.17 14.05 -2.25
CA LYS A 30 -13.11 13.69 -3.33
C LYS A 30 -12.43 12.95 -4.48
N ALA A 31 -11.22 13.35 -4.86
CA ALA A 31 -10.47 12.71 -5.92
C ALA A 31 -10.06 11.27 -5.52
N CYS A 32 -9.61 11.06 -4.27
CA CYS A 32 -9.32 9.73 -3.74
C CYS A 32 -10.57 8.84 -3.68
N ASP A 33 -11.69 9.39 -3.25
CA ASP A 33 -12.97 8.70 -3.18
C ASP A 33 -13.46 8.26 -4.58
N GLU A 34 -13.36 9.14 -5.57
CA GLU A 34 -13.69 8.81 -6.96
C GLU A 34 -12.74 7.75 -7.55
N ALA A 35 -11.43 7.86 -7.30
CA ALA A 35 -10.46 6.84 -7.74
C ALA A 35 -10.78 5.48 -7.11
N ALA A 36 -11.08 5.44 -5.81
CA ALA A 36 -11.45 4.23 -5.08
C ALA A 36 -12.72 3.58 -5.65
N ARG A 37 -13.74 4.39 -5.98
CA ARG A 37 -14.97 3.91 -6.59
C ARG A 37 -14.72 3.30 -7.97
N ARG A 38 -13.85 3.91 -8.78
CA ARG A 38 -13.46 3.36 -10.08
C ARG A 38 -12.68 2.04 -9.94
N ILE A 39 -11.75 1.97 -8.97
CA ILE A 39 -11.02 0.73 -8.68
C ILE A 39 -12.00 -0.39 -8.33
N ALA A 40 -12.93 -0.13 -7.40
CA ALA A 40 -13.93 -1.12 -6.99
C ALA A 40 -14.84 -1.58 -8.14
N SER A 41 -15.21 -0.65 -9.06
CA SER A 41 -16.04 -0.98 -10.22
C SER A 41 -15.37 -1.96 -11.20
N LEU A 42 -14.05 -2.01 -11.20
CA LEU A 42 -13.27 -2.97 -12.00
C LEU A 42 -13.26 -4.38 -11.38
N LYS A 43 -13.70 -4.52 -10.12
CA LYS A 43 -13.74 -5.78 -9.36
C LYS A 43 -12.40 -6.54 -9.42
N PRO A 44 -11.28 -5.93 -9.04
CA PRO A 44 -9.98 -6.58 -9.12
C PRO A 44 -9.89 -7.71 -8.09
N ASP A 45 -9.32 -8.86 -8.47
CA ASP A 45 -8.98 -9.95 -7.55
C ASP A 45 -7.73 -9.62 -6.72
N THR A 46 -6.88 -8.74 -7.24
CA THR A 46 -5.60 -8.38 -6.60
C THR A 46 -5.27 -6.93 -6.91
N LEU A 47 -4.79 -6.21 -5.88
CA LEU A 47 -4.21 -4.88 -6.00
C LEU A 47 -2.68 -4.99 -5.89
N ILE A 48 -1.96 -4.34 -6.81
CA ILE A 48 -0.52 -4.14 -6.70
C ILE A 48 -0.30 -2.71 -6.21
N LEU A 49 0.28 -2.57 -5.02
CA LEU A 49 0.57 -1.28 -4.42
C LEU A 49 2.07 -0.99 -4.53
N ILE A 50 2.41 0.20 -5.03
CA ILE A 50 3.78 0.72 -5.06
C ILE A 50 3.78 1.97 -4.18
N THR A 51 4.58 1.97 -3.14
CA THR A 51 4.65 3.04 -2.15
C THR A 51 6.08 3.56 -2.01
N PRO A 52 6.28 4.87 -1.76
CA PRO A 52 7.61 5.45 -1.56
C PRO A 52 8.09 5.37 -0.10
N HIS A 53 7.28 4.82 0.84
CA HIS A 53 7.55 4.85 2.28
C HIS A 53 7.84 3.47 2.90
N GLY A 54 7.84 2.40 2.09
CA GLY A 54 8.23 1.06 2.53
C GLY A 54 9.75 0.92 2.66
N ALA A 55 10.20 -0.34 2.79
CA ALA A 55 11.62 -0.64 2.81
C ALA A 55 12.30 -0.14 1.53
N MET A 56 13.38 0.64 1.69
CA MET A 56 14.14 1.18 0.58
C MET A 56 15.54 0.59 0.52
N PHE A 57 15.92 0.15 -0.67
CA PHE A 57 17.28 -0.26 -1.01
C PHE A 57 17.86 0.67 -2.08
N ARG A 58 19.19 0.77 -2.10
CA ARG A 58 19.89 1.68 -3.01
C ARG A 58 19.78 1.25 -4.47
N ASP A 59 19.70 -0.06 -4.69
CA ASP A 59 19.86 -0.72 -5.99
C ASP A 59 18.84 -1.84 -6.24
N ALA A 60 17.81 -1.91 -5.42
CA ALA A 60 16.75 -2.91 -5.56
C ALA A 60 15.38 -2.36 -5.16
N MET A 61 14.33 -2.89 -5.77
CA MET A 61 12.94 -2.71 -5.32
C MET A 61 12.62 -3.72 -4.22
N ALA A 62 12.04 -3.24 -3.11
CA ALA A 62 11.57 -4.12 -2.05
C ALA A 62 10.22 -4.76 -2.42
N MET A 63 10.06 -6.04 -2.16
CA MET A 63 8.79 -6.74 -2.34
C MET A 63 8.55 -7.70 -1.18
N VAL A 64 7.43 -7.54 -0.47
CA VAL A 64 7.08 -8.40 0.66
C VAL A 64 6.62 -9.77 0.17
N THR A 65 7.19 -10.83 0.74
CA THR A 65 6.92 -12.24 0.39
C THR A 65 6.31 -13.04 1.54
N GLU A 66 5.74 -12.35 2.52
CA GLU A 66 4.95 -12.96 3.59
C GLU A 66 3.54 -13.35 3.11
N ARG A 67 2.84 -14.18 3.89
CA ARG A 67 1.45 -14.58 3.57
C ARG A 67 0.46 -13.44 3.76
N SER A 68 0.75 -12.54 4.67
CA SER A 68 -0.11 -11.39 5.00
C SER A 68 0.72 -10.19 5.37
N ILE A 69 0.12 -9.02 5.22
CA ILE A 69 0.70 -7.74 5.62
C ILE A 69 -0.36 -6.96 6.38
N SER A 70 0.05 -6.30 7.45
CA SER A 70 -0.84 -5.48 8.29
C SER A 70 -0.21 -4.13 8.57
N GLY A 71 -1.03 -3.20 9.05
CA GLY A 71 -0.57 -1.89 9.50
C GLY A 71 -1.70 -1.11 10.16
N ASN A 72 -1.35 0.01 10.76
CA ASN A 72 -2.31 0.94 11.36
C ASN A 72 -1.77 2.38 11.32
N LEU A 73 -2.66 3.34 11.53
CA LEU A 73 -2.32 4.76 11.53
C LEU A 73 -2.01 5.32 12.93
N ALA A 74 -1.49 4.51 13.86
CA ALA A 74 -1.16 4.93 15.23
C ALA A 74 -0.17 6.09 15.26
N GLN A 75 0.83 6.11 14.38
CA GLN A 75 1.79 7.21 14.25
C GLN A 75 1.14 8.57 13.93
N PHE A 76 -0.11 8.57 13.43
CA PHE A 76 -0.91 9.76 13.17
C PHE A 76 -2.08 9.91 14.16
N ASN A 77 -1.99 9.27 15.34
CA ASN A 77 -3.01 9.29 16.40
C ASN A 77 -4.37 8.69 15.98
N ALA A 78 -4.37 7.73 15.06
CA ALA A 78 -5.54 7.02 14.56
C ALA A 78 -5.32 5.49 14.60
N ALA A 79 -4.94 4.95 15.76
CA ALA A 79 -4.63 3.53 15.96
C ALA A 79 -5.81 2.59 15.71
N ASN A 80 -7.04 3.12 15.68
CA ASN A 80 -8.26 2.38 15.33
C ASN A 80 -8.40 2.11 13.84
N VAL A 81 -7.71 2.86 12.97
CA VAL A 81 -7.64 2.59 11.53
C VAL A 81 -6.57 1.53 11.31
N LYS A 82 -7.02 0.30 11.00
CA LYS A 82 -6.18 -0.90 10.91
C LYS A 82 -6.45 -1.63 9.61
N PHE A 83 -5.41 -2.21 9.06
CA PHE A 83 -5.45 -2.98 7.83
C PHE A 83 -4.80 -4.34 8.02
N ASN A 84 -5.35 -5.35 7.35
CA ASN A 84 -4.75 -6.69 7.31
C ASN A 84 -5.17 -7.38 6.00
N TYR A 85 -4.21 -7.69 5.15
CA TYR A 85 -4.45 -8.27 3.83
C TYR A 85 -3.62 -9.52 3.61
N HIS A 86 -4.16 -10.44 2.82
CA HIS A 86 -3.41 -11.54 2.26
C HIS A 86 -2.60 -11.08 1.04
N ILE A 87 -1.38 -11.56 0.94
CA ILE A 87 -0.51 -11.30 -0.22
C ILE A 87 -0.74 -12.40 -1.26
N ASN A 88 -0.97 -12.01 -2.51
CA ASN A 88 -1.04 -12.94 -3.63
C ASN A 88 0.37 -13.46 -3.96
N LEU A 89 0.81 -14.49 -3.23
CA LEU A 89 2.17 -15.03 -3.35
C LEU A 89 2.48 -15.60 -4.74
N ASP A 90 1.47 -16.10 -5.45
CA ASP A 90 1.69 -16.64 -6.80
C ASP A 90 2.01 -15.51 -7.79
N LEU A 91 1.27 -14.39 -7.69
CA LEU A 91 1.57 -13.20 -8.48
C LEU A 91 2.92 -12.59 -8.06
N THR A 92 3.19 -12.50 -6.75
CA THR A 92 4.46 -11.99 -6.21
C THR A 92 5.66 -12.75 -6.77
N ARG A 93 5.62 -14.09 -6.73
CA ARG A 93 6.69 -14.93 -7.30
C ARG A 93 6.88 -14.72 -8.80
N LYS A 94 5.78 -14.57 -9.55
CA LYS A 94 5.84 -14.29 -10.99
C LYS A 94 6.49 -12.93 -11.27
N ILE A 95 6.14 -11.89 -10.50
CA ILE A 95 6.74 -10.56 -10.65
C ILE A 95 8.25 -10.64 -10.39
N ILE A 96 8.68 -11.28 -9.29
CA ILE A 96 10.10 -11.43 -8.95
C ILE A 96 10.84 -12.18 -10.07
N LYS A 97 10.26 -13.28 -10.58
CA LYS A 97 10.86 -14.06 -11.67
C LYS A 97 11.05 -13.21 -12.93
N TYR A 98 10.01 -12.48 -13.36
CA TYR A 98 10.11 -11.63 -14.55
C TYR A 98 11.07 -10.45 -14.35
N ALA A 99 11.14 -9.89 -13.15
CA ALA A 99 12.12 -8.85 -12.84
C ALA A 99 13.56 -9.38 -12.99
N ASP A 100 13.83 -10.60 -12.52
CA ASP A 100 15.14 -11.26 -12.66
C ASP A 100 15.48 -11.50 -14.14
N GLU A 101 14.52 -11.98 -14.94
CA GLU A 101 14.67 -12.16 -16.40
C GLU A 101 15.00 -10.84 -17.12
N GLU A 102 14.51 -9.70 -16.61
CA GLU A 102 14.76 -8.36 -17.14
C GLU A 102 15.97 -7.65 -16.47
N ASN A 103 16.73 -8.36 -15.65
CA ASN A 103 17.87 -7.82 -14.89
C ASN A 103 17.48 -6.67 -13.94
N LEU A 104 16.28 -6.69 -13.39
CA LEU A 104 15.81 -5.77 -12.37
C LEU A 104 15.98 -6.38 -10.98
N ASN A 105 16.76 -5.73 -10.13
CA ASN A 105 17.00 -6.22 -8.78
C ASN A 105 15.74 -6.08 -7.91
N VAL A 106 15.27 -7.18 -7.34
CA VAL A 106 14.18 -7.21 -6.37
C VAL A 106 14.66 -7.84 -5.06
N ALA A 107 14.55 -7.10 -3.96
CA ALA A 107 14.75 -7.62 -2.62
C ALA A 107 13.44 -8.25 -2.14
N ALA A 108 13.37 -9.58 -2.21
CA ALA A 108 12.25 -10.36 -1.67
C ALA A 108 12.35 -10.39 -0.14
N LEU A 109 11.42 -9.73 0.56
CA LEU A 109 11.44 -9.52 2.00
C LEU A 109 10.50 -10.48 2.72
N ASN A 110 11.04 -11.19 3.69
CA ASN A 110 10.31 -11.98 4.68
C ASN A 110 10.78 -11.59 6.09
N LYS A 111 10.15 -12.12 7.14
CA LYS A 111 10.46 -11.77 8.54
C LYS A 111 11.92 -12.01 8.91
N GLU A 112 12.54 -13.03 8.35
CA GLU A 112 13.92 -13.40 8.70
C GLU A 112 14.92 -12.38 8.14
N ASN A 113 14.83 -12.10 6.83
CA ASN A 113 15.77 -11.19 6.19
C ASN A 113 15.44 -9.71 6.47
N ALA A 114 14.18 -9.33 6.67
CA ALA A 114 13.81 -7.99 7.10
C ALA A 114 14.47 -7.60 8.42
N TYR A 115 14.52 -8.53 9.38
CA TYR A 115 15.25 -8.31 10.64
C TYR A 115 16.74 -8.04 10.39
N VAL A 116 17.37 -8.80 9.51
CA VAL A 116 18.79 -8.62 9.14
C VAL A 116 19.05 -7.26 8.49
N TYR A 117 18.12 -6.82 7.65
CA TYR A 117 18.21 -5.50 6.98
C TYR A 117 17.75 -4.33 7.85
N GLY A 118 17.15 -4.60 9.02
CA GLY A 118 16.62 -3.56 9.90
C GLY A 118 15.44 -2.80 9.29
N VAL A 119 14.60 -3.49 8.49
CA VAL A 119 13.42 -2.92 7.84
C VAL A 119 12.13 -3.54 8.37
N ASP A 120 11.06 -2.76 8.41
CA ASP A 120 9.74 -3.23 8.79
C ASP A 120 9.00 -3.81 7.59
N LEU A 121 8.14 -4.81 7.84
CA LEU A 121 7.25 -5.42 6.85
C LEU A 121 5.79 -4.98 7.01
N GLU A 122 5.55 -3.90 7.73
CA GLU A 122 4.21 -3.35 7.90
C GLU A 122 3.79 -2.49 6.70
N LEU A 123 2.48 -2.35 6.52
CA LEU A 123 1.94 -1.36 5.58
C LEU A 123 2.33 0.04 6.06
N ASP A 124 2.94 0.79 5.18
CA ASP A 124 3.20 2.21 5.40
C ASP A 124 1.98 3.07 5.02
N HIS A 125 1.99 4.35 5.38
CA HIS A 125 0.87 5.24 5.11
C HIS A 125 0.67 5.54 3.61
N GLY A 126 1.70 5.38 2.78
CA GLY A 126 1.58 5.49 1.33
C GLY A 126 0.68 4.42 0.73
N ALA A 127 0.61 3.25 1.37
CA ALA A 127 -0.32 2.18 1.02
C ALA A 127 -1.64 2.31 1.80
N MET A 128 -1.58 2.56 3.12
CA MET A 128 -2.78 2.58 3.98
C MET A 128 -3.77 3.69 3.64
N VAL A 129 -3.29 4.88 3.24
CA VAL A 129 -4.19 5.99 2.89
C VAL A 129 -5.02 5.69 1.64
N PRO A 130 -4.46 5.24 0.50
CA PRO A 130 -5.28 4.78 -0.62
C PRO A 130 -6.23 3.64 -0.26
N LEU A 131 -5.76 2.64 0.51
CA LEU A 131 -6.59 1.50 0.95
C LEU A 131 -7.77 1.94 1.80
N TYR A 132 -7.62 2.95 2.67
CA TYR A 132 -8.72 3.52 3.45
C TYR A 132 -9.91 3.97 2.58
N PHE A 133 -9.63 4.56 1.42
CA PHE A 133 -10.69 4.95 0.48
C PHE A 133 -11.26 3.75 -0.27
N ILE A 134 -10.40 2.81 -0.69
CA ILE A 134 -10.81 1.64 -1.47
C ILE A 134 -11.72 0.74 -0.65
N GLU A 135 -11.43 0.50 0.64
CA GLU A 135 -12.24 -0.35 1.54
C GLU A 135 -13.70 0.10 1.69
N LYS A 136 -14.02 1.35 1.40
CA LYS A 136 -15.41 1.84 1.42
C LYS A 136 -16.29 1.21 0.34
N TYR A 137 -15.69 0.61 -0.69
CA TYR A 137 -16.38 0.17 -1.91
C TYR A 137 -16.17 -1.30 -2.25
N VAL A 138 -15.33 -2.02 -1.51
CA VAL A 138 -15.00 -3.45 -1.72
C VAL A 138 -15.45 -4.33 -0.56
#